data_d0aa64b49468b58d0dc4586c5d06f803
#
_entry.id   d0aa64b49468b58d0dc4586c5d06f803
#
_cell.length_a   1.000
_cell.length_b   1.000
_cell.length_c   1.000
_cell.angle_alpha   90.00
_cell.angle_beta   90.00
_cell.angle_gamma   90.00
#
_symmetry.space_group_name_H-M   'P 1'
#
loop_
_entity.id
_entity.type
_entity.pdbx_description
1 polymer ?
#
loop_
_entity_poly.entity_id
_entity_poly.type
_entity_poly.pdbx_seq_one_letter_code
_entity_poly.pdbx_strand_id
1 'polypeptide(L)'
;MAEYETIIYETDGNVATVTINRPDALNSFTRTMMEEFRDVWRKVAQDDAVHCVMLRAADGRAFSTGVDVKKAMEPDGSVVDTADPFNAADPGEYLGPKSNDCWKPVVCAVHGMAAGGAFYWLNEADIVICTEGATFFDPHVTYGMTSALEPIGAKYKMRFGDVLRMVLLGNDERISAQTALASGLVSEVLPPEKLFDRALELAHTIAAKPSAATQGSLKAIWQSLDMPRSVALATGLQYCLVGNPVGVPQVNRAALMADKAKKYEVR
;
A
#
# COMPACT_ATOMS: atom_id res chain seq x y z
N MET A 1 6.67 -5.46 23.34
CA MET A 1 6.32 -4.97 21.99
C MET A 1 6.99 -3.62 21.85
N ALA A 2 7.67 -3.33 20.74
CA ALA A 2 8.14 -1.96 20.50
C ALA A 2 6.91 -1.08 20.41
N GLU A 3 6.83 -0.05 21.24
CA GLU A 3 5.77 0.93 21.21
C GLU A 3 6.20 1.98 20.17
N TYR A 4 5.49 2.06 19.05
CA TYR A 4 5.71 3.08 18.02
C TYR A 4 5.09 4.41 18.46
N GLU A 5 5.68 5.51 18.06
CA GLU A 5 5.22 6.86 18.39
C GLU A 5 4.15 7.36 17.40
N THR A 6 4.33 7.05 16.12
CA THR A 6 3.56 7.64 15.01
C THR A 6 2.67 6.64 14.27
N ILE A 7 2.80 5.35 14.59
CA ILE A 7 1.96 4.29 14.05
C ILE A 7 1.44 3.39 15.17
N ILE A 8 0.35 2.66 14.90
CA ILE A 8 -0.17 1.61 15.78
C ILE A 8 -0.04 0.28 15.03
N TYR A 9 0.48 -0.75 15.69
CA TYR A 9 0.60 -2.11 15.15
C TYR A 9 -0.17 -3.09 16.01
N GLU A 10 -1.14 -3.75 15.41
CA GLU A 10 -2.00 -4.74 16.06
C GLU A 10 -2.11 -6.00 15.20
N THR A 11 -2.44 -7.14 15.80
CA THR A 11 -2.68 -8.39 15.08
C THR A 11 -4.00 -9.01 15.52
N ASP A 12 -4.75 -9.53 14.55
CA ASP A 12 -5.95 -10.33 14.75
C ASP A 12 -5.85 -11.59 13.89
N GLY A 13 -5.64 -12.73 14.54
CA GLY A 13 -5.34 -13.98 13.85
C GLY A 13 -4.12 -13.84 12.92
N ASN A 14 -4.31 -14.11 11.64
CA ASN A 14 -3.23 -14.00 10.64
C ASN A 14 -3.23 -12.65 9.90
N VAL A 15 -3.94 -11.65 10.40
CA VAL A 15 -3.97 -10.28 9.84
C VAL A 15 -3.23 -9.33 10.78
N ALA A 16 -2.29 -8.57 10.25
CA ALA A 16 -1.72 -7.41 10.93
C ALA A 16 -2.44 -6.14 10.48
N THR A 17 -2.73 -5.24 11.42
CA THR A 17 -3.21 -3.89 11.13
C THR A 17 -2.11 -2.89 11.46
N VAL A 18 -1.74 -2.07 10.46
CA VAL A 18 -0.84 -0.94 10.62
C VAL A 18 -1.65 0.33 10.43
N THR A 19 -1.71 1.16 11.48
CA THR A 19 -2.46 2.41 11.47
C THR A 19 -1.50 3.59 11.54
N ILE A 20 -1.53 4.47 10.54
CA ILE A 20 -0.84 5.78 10.57
C ILE A 20 -1.54 6.62 11.64
N ASN A 21 -0.82 7.12 12.64
CA ASN A 21 -1.42 7.72 13.83
C ASN A 21 -0.83 9.08 14.18
N ARG A 22 -1.03 10.05 13.29
CA ARG A 22 -0.78 11.49 13.52
C ARG A 22 -1.94 12.36 13.00
N PRO A 23 -3.19 12.11 13.44
CA PRO A 23 -4.37 12.77 12.88
C PRO A 23 -4.34 14.30 13.01
N ASP A 24 -3.75 14.84 14.08
CA ASP A 24 -3.59 16.28 14.31
C ASP A 24 -2.66 16.96 13.29
N ALA A 25 -1.77 16.19 12.68
CA ALA A 25 -0.89 16.61 11.59
C ALA A 25 -1.35 16.07 10.22
N LEU A 26 -2.64 15.75 10.05
CA LEU A 26 -3.22 15.17 8.84
C LEU A 26 -2.50 13.89 8.40
N ASN A 27 -2.00 13.11 9.35
CA ASN A 27 -1.25 11.88 9.12
C ASN A 27 -0.05 12.06 8.16
N SER A 28 0.55 13.27 8.16
CA SER A 28 1.79 13.54 7.42
C SER A 28 2.97 12.82 8.07
N PHE A 29 3.91 12.32 7.25
CA PHE A 29 5.04 11.56 7.77
C PHE A 29 6.24 12.44 8.13
N THR A 30 6.97 11.97 9.13
CA THR A 30 8.24 12.52 9.61
C THR A 30 9.33 11.46 9.45
N ARG A 31 10.58 11.82 9.74
CA ARG A 31 11.69 10.87 9.81
C ARG A 31 11.38 9.70 10.76
N THR A 32 10.85 9.99 11.95
CA THR A 32 10.43 8.96 12.92
C THR A 32 9.45 7.98 12.28
N MET A 33 8.38 8.47 11.64
CA MET A 33 7.40 7.61 10.98
C MET A 33 8.03 6.75 9.88
N MET A 34 8.94 7.30 9.10
CA MET A 34 9.66 6.55 8.07
C MET A 34 10.44 5.37 8.69
N GLU A 35 11.18 5.61 9.76
CA GLU A 35 11.95 4.57 10.45
C GLU A 35 11.04 3.51 11.07
N GLU A 36 9.92 3.92 11.67
CA GLU A 36 8.90 3.01 12.21
C GLU A 36 8.25 2.15 11.11
N PHE A 37 7.96 2.73 9.93
CA PHE A 37 7.44 1.96 8.79
C PHE A 37 8.45 0.94 8.28
N ARG A 38 9.72 1.31 8.16
CA ARG A 38 10.78 0.35 7.80
C ARG A 38 10.85 -0.80 8.80
N ASP A 39 10.79 -0.50 10.10
CA ASP A 39 10.83 -1.51 11.15
C ASP A 39 9.61 -2.43 11.10
N VAL A 40 8.39 -1.86 11.04
CA VAL A 40 7.16 -2.67 11.01
C VAL A 40 7.07 -3.55 9.77
N TRP A 41 7.50 -3.06 8.58
CA TRP A 41 7.51 -3.89 7.38
C TRP A 41 8.48 -5.07 7.50
N ARG A 42 9.67 -4.87 8.07
CA ARG A 42 10.63 -5.93 8.34
C ARG A 42 10.09 -6.94 9.35
N LYS A 43 9.47 -6.45 10.42
CA LYS A 43 8.80 -7.29 11.42
C LYS A 43 7.71 -8.16 10.78
N VAL A 44 6.82 -7.56 10.01
CA VAL A 44 5.75 -8.27 9.29
C VAL A 44 6.32 -9.29 8.30
N ALA A 45 7.37 -8.93 7.55
CA ALA A 45 7.99 -9.82 6.57
C ALA A 45 8.53 -11.10 7.22
N GLN A 46 9.05 -11.01 8.46
CA GLN A 46 9.67 -12.10 9.21
C GLN A 46 8.67 -12.89 10.08
N ASP A 47 7.46 -12.39 10.27
CA ASP A 47 6.46 -13.05 11.10
C ASP A 47 5.62 -14.02 10.26
N ASP A 48 5.89 -15.31 10.42
CA ASP A 48 5.15 -16.37 9.72
C ASP A 48 3.68 -16.47 10.14
N ALA A 49 3.29 -15.91 11.29
CA ALA A 49 1.90 -15.88 11.72
C ALA A 49 1.08 -14.82 10.95
N VAL A 50 1.74 -13.80 10.40
CA VAL A 50 1.06 -12.77 9.59
C VAL A 50 0.99 -13.22 8.12
N HIS A 51 -0.22 -13.29 7.56
CA HIS A 51 -0.45 -13.66 6.17
C HIS A 51 -0.93 -12.49 5.31
N CYS A 52 -1.54 -11.46 5.90
CA CYS A 52 -2.02 -10.26 5.21
C CYS A 52 -1.90 -9.05 6.13
N VAL A 53 -1.77 -7.87 5.55
CA VAL A 53 -1.75 -6.59 6.26
C VAL A 53 -2.94 -5.74 5.84
N MET A 54 -3.62 -5.13 6.82
CA MET A 54 -4.49 -3.99 6.61
C MET A 54 -3.73 -2.71 6.95
N LEU A 55 -3.54 -1.83 5.98
CA LEU A 55 -2.99 -0.49 6.17
C LEU A 55 -4.12 0.52 6.21
N ARG A 56 -4.18 1.31 7.27
CA ARG A 56 -5.18 2.37 7.47
C ARG A 56 -4.54 3.60 8.12
N ALA A 57 -5.31 4.67 8.24
CA ALA A 57 -4.93 5.80 9.09
C ALA A 57 -5.95 5.97 10.22
N ALA A 58 -5.51 6.58 11.33
CA ALA A 58 -6.39 7.00 12.42
C ALA A 58 -7.45 7.97 11.91
N ASP A 59 -8.62 7.95 12.52
CA ASP A 59 -9.76 8.79 12.13
C ASP A 59 -9.37 10.27 12.09
N GLY A 60 -9.83 10.95 11.03
CA GLY A 60 -9.48 12.33 10.79
C GLY A 60 -9.84 12.79 9.38
N ARG A 61 -9.26 13.92 8.98
CA ARG A 61 -9.54 14.55 7.68
C ARG A 61 -8.75 13.95 6.53
N ALA A 62 -7.72 13.17 6.81
CA ALA A 62 -6.81 12.65 5.80
C ALA A 62 -6.32 11.25 6.15
N PHE A 63 -6.18 10.41 5.14
CA PHE A 63 -5.35 9.22 5.20
C PHE A 63 -3.88 9.62 5.41
N SER A 64 -3.35 10.50 4.55
CA SER A 64 -2.08 11.18 4.72
C SER A 64 -1.96 12.33 3.74
N THR A 65 -1.30 13.41 4.13
CA THR A 65 -0.95 14.54 3.26
C THR A 65 0.52 14.54 2.83
N GLY A 66 1.18 13.39 2.91
CA GLY A 66 2.58 13.25 2.51
C GLY A 66 3.53 13.72 3.61
N VAL A 67 4.61 14.39 3.22
CA VAL A 67 5.65 14.85 4.16
C VAL A 67 5.12 15.94 5.10
N ASP A 68 5.54 15.88 6.36
CA ASP A 68 5.37 16.99 7.31
C ASP A 68 6.39 18.08 6.99
N VAL A 69 6.01 19.06 6.15
CA VAL A 69 6.88 20.12 5.67
C VAL A 69 7.46 20.95 6.80
N LYS A 70 6.70 21.15 7.89
CA LYS A 70 7.20 21.94 9.05
C LYS A 70 8.32 21.20 9.76
N LYS A 71 8.12 19.91 10.00
CA LYS A 71 9.13 19.05 10.62
C LYS A 71 10.34 18.83 9.72
N ALA A 72 10.14 18.69 8.42
CA ALA A 72 11.23 18.52 7.45
C ALA A 72 12.18 19.75 7.36
N MET A 73 11.71 20.93 7.77
CA MET A 73 12.53 22.15 7.84
C MET A 73 13.34 22.29 9.15
N GLU A 74 13.11 21.46 10.15
CA GLU A 74 13.92 21.44 11.37
C GLU A 74 15.30 20.84 11.09
N PRO A 75 16.35 21.18 11.85
CA PRO A 75 17.74 20.76 11.56
C PRO A 75 17.92 19.24 11.41
N ASP A 76 17.17 18.44 12.18
CA ASP A 76 17.22 16.97 12.15
C ASP A 76 15.99 16.35 11.45
N GLY A 77 15.19 17.18 10.79
CA GLY A 77 13.89 16.79 10.23
C GLY A 77 13.92 16.32 8.79
N SER A 78 15.09 16.29 8.14
CA SER A 78 15.19 15.88 6.72
C SER A 78 14.61 14.50 6.51
N VAL A 79 13.70 14.41 5.54
CA VAL A 79 13.09 13.14 5.09
C VAL A 79 13.84 12.52 3.92
N VAL A 80 14.77 13.26 3.31
CA VAL A 80 15.65 12.75 2.26
C VAL A 80 16.99 12.43 2.89
N ASP A 81 17.41 11.18 2.76
CA ASP A 81 18.73 10.73 3.19
C ASP A 81 19.75 11.02 2.07
N THR A 82 20.64 11.95 2.32
CA THR A 82 21.74 12.24 1.42
C THR A 82 23.05 11.96 2.14
N ALA A 83 23.57 10.74 1.99
CA ALA A 83 24.90 10.41 2.51
C ALA A 83 25.99 11.17 1.73
N ASP A 84 25.78 11.32 0.41
CA ASP A 84 26.60 12.12 -0.50
C ASP A 84 25.79 12.45 -1.76
N PRO A 85 26.29 13.27 -2.71
CA PRO A 85 25.56 13.66 -3.92
C PRO A 85 25.11 12.49 -4.82
N PHE A 86 25.66 11.30 -4.62
CA PHE A 86 25.37 10.10 -5.43
C PHE A 86 24.53 9.06 -4.69
N ASN A 87 24.35 9.23 -3.37
CA ASN A 87 23.63 8.31 -2.50
C ASN A 87 22.51 9.08 -1.77
N ALA A 88 21.38 9.21 -2.42
CA ALA A 88 20.17 9.77 -1.83
C ALA A 88 19.13 8.65 -1.70
N ALA A 89 18.54 8.48 -0.51
CA ALA A 89 17.41 7.60 -0.28
C ALA A 89 16.12 8.41 -0.26
N ASP A 90 15.16 7.97 -1.06
CA ASP A 90 13.80 8.54 -1.11
C ASP A 90 12.96 8.04 0.07
N PRO A 91 12.02 8.86 0.60
CA PRO A 91 11.07 8.40 1.62
C PRO A 91 10.33 7.10 1.27
N GLY A 92 10.06 6.85 -0.02
CA GLY A 92 9.44 5.62 -0.49
C GLY A 92 10.19 4.34 -0.10
N GLU A 93 11.53 4.40 -0.01
CA GLU A 93 12.36 3.27 0.42
C GLU A 93 12.10 2.85 1.89
N TYR A 94 11.51 3.72 2.67
CA TYR A 94 11.13 3.47 4.06
C TYR A 94 9.65 3.10 4.20
N LEU A 95 8.78 3.80 3.46
CA LEU A 95 7.33 3.78 3.66
C LEU A 95 6.64 2.61 2.97
N GLY A 96 7.15 2.18 1.82
CA GLY A 96 6.54 1.15 1.00
C GLY A 96 6.81 -0.27 1.53
N PRO A 97 5.83 -1.18 1.51
CA PRO A 97 6.04 -2.58 1.89
C PRO A 97 6.99 -3.32 0.94
N LYS A 98 6.88 -3.13 -0.37
CA LYS A 98 7.69 -3.85 -1.37
C LYS A 98 9.13 -3.35 -1.36
N SER A 99 9.34 -2.06 -1.15
CA SER A 99 10.65 -1.43 -0.93
C SER A 99 11.37 -1.96 0.32
N ASN A 100 10.63 -2.56 1.26
CA ASN A 100 11.16 -3.21 2.47
C ASN A 100 11.07 -4.74 2.44
N ASP A 101 11.03 -5.35 1.25
CA ASP A 101 10.94 -6.80 1.05
C ASP A 101 9.75 -7.47 1.76
N CYS A 102 8.72 -6.73 2.11
CA CYS A 102 7.50 -7.27 2.68
C CYS A 102 6.55 -7.73 1.56
N TRP A 103 6.54 -9.03 1.31
CA TRP A 103 5.72 -9.66 0.28
C TRP A 103 4.40 -10.25 0.82
N LYS A 104 4.05 -9.93 2.05
CA LYS A 104 2.69 -10.18 2.54
C LYS A 104 1.71 -9.27 1.77
N PRO A 105 0.53 -9.78 1.36
CA PRO A 105 -0.51 -8.94 0.76
C PRO A 105 -0.89 -7.76 1.65
N VAL A 106 -1.10 -6.59 1.04
CA VAL A 106 -1.50 -5.36 1.73
C VAL A 106 -2.81 -4.82 1.17
N VAL A 107 -3.83 -4.72 2.03
CA VAL A 107 -5.09 -4.04 1.77
C VAL A 107 -5.04 -2.66 2.40
N CYS A 108 -5.12 -1.61 1.60
CA CYS A 108 -5.07 -0.22 2.05
C CYS A 108 -6.46 0.42 2.05
N ALA A 109 -6.88 0.93 3.21
CA ALA A 109 -8.17 1.58 3.43
C ALA A 109 -8.00 3.10 3.53
N VAL A 110 -8.44 3.83 2.51
CA VAL A 110 -8.22 5.27 2.37
C VAL A 110 -9.48 6.07 2.70
N HIS A 111 -9.41 6.93 3.69
CA HIS A 111 -10.43 7.94 3.97
C HIS A 111 -9.89 9.36 3.80
N GLY A 112 -10.77 10.31 3.50
CA GLY A 112 -10.39 11.72 3.40
C GLY A 112 -9.32 12.00 2.33
N MET A 113 -8.33 12.81 2.66
CA MET A 113 -7.29 13.23 1.72
C MET A 113 -6.14 12.23 1.65
N ALA A 114 -5.68 11.92 0.43
CA ALA A 114 -4.41 11.25 0.19
C ALA A 114 -3.61 12.08 -0.81
N ALA A 115 -2.48 12.65 -0.38
CA ALA A 115 -1.76 13.65 -1.18
C ALA A 115 -0.24 13.45 -1.17
N GLY A 116 0.39 13.75 -2.30
CA GLY A 116 1.85 13.72 -2.45
C GLY A 116 2.45 12.40 -1.98
N GLY A 117 3.33 12.44 -0.99
CA GLY A 117 3.98 11.25 -0.44
C GLY A 117 3.05 10.17 0.16
N ALA A 118 1.72 10.43 0.29
CA ALA A 118 0.76 9.36 0.58
C ALA A 118 0.76 8.27 -0.50
N PHE A 119 1.13 8.63 -1.73
CA PHE A 119 1.22 7.68 -2.84
C PHE A 119 2.33 6.63 -2.67
N TYR A 120 3.32 6.83 -1.81
CA TYR A 120 4.29 5.77 -1.50
C TYR A 120 3.61 4.51 -0.95
N TRP A 121 2.64 4.67 -0.05
CA TRP A 121 1.85 3.53 0.43
C TRP A 121 0.86 3.01 -0.62
N LEU A 122 0.15 3.92 -1.31
CA LEU A 122 -0.87 3.54 -2.30
C LEU A 122 -0.26 2.78 -3.48
N ASN A 123 0.92 3.20 -3.92
CA ASN A 123 1.62 2.60 -5.05
C ASN A 123 2.03 1.15 -4.77
N GLU A 124 2.40 0.82 -3.53
CA GLU A 124 2.88 -0.50 -3.15
C GLU A 124 1.84 -1.38 -2.43
N ALA A 125 0.66 -0.84 -2.08
CA ALA A 125 -0.46 -1.65 -1.61
C ALA A 125 -1.03 -2.51 -2.75
N ASP A 126 -1.45 -3.74 -2.44
CA ASP A 126 -1.94 -4.68 -3.45
C ASP A 126 -3.41 -4.44 -3.81
N ILE A 127 -4.21 -4.08 -2.80
CA ILE A 127 -5.61 -3.68 -2.95
C ILE A 127 -5.79 -2.35 -2.24
N VAL A 128 -6.37 -1.38 -2.93
CA VAL A 128 -6.74 -0.08 -2.35
C VAL A 128 -8.25 0.07 -2.44
N ILE A 129 -8.90 0.39 -1.33
CA ILE A 129 -10.32 0.75 -1.25
C ILE A 129 -10.45 2.10 -0.55
N CYS A 130 -11.51 2.85 -0.83
CA CYS A 130 -11.65 4.17 -0.24
C CYS A 130 -13.10 4.53 0.13
N THR A 131 -13.26 5.58 0.93
CA THR A 131 -14.58 6.19 1.18
C THR A 131 -15.05 7.01 -0.01
N GLU A 132 -16.37 7.23 -0.10
CA GLU A 132 -17.01 8.10 -1.11
C GLU A 132 -16.46 9.53 -1.09
N GLY A 133 -16.07 10.01 0.09
CA GLY A 133 -15.51 11.36 0.30
C GLY A 133 -13.98 11.44 0.13
N ALA A 134 -13.32 10.34 -0.23
CA ALA A 134 -11.86 10.36 -0.43
C ALA A 134 -11.46 11.20 -1.64
N THR A 135 -10.32 11.90 -1.49
CA THR A 135 -9.75 12.71 -2.58
C THR A 135 -8.25 12.47 -2.70
N PHE A 136 -7.76 12.47 -3.95
CA PHE A 136 -6.37 12.18 -4.26
C PHE A 136 -5.79 13.32 -5.08
N PHE A 137 -4.57 13.77 -4.79
CA PHE A 137 -3.92 14.85 -5.54
C PHE A 137 -2.41 14.88 -5.28
N ASP A 138 -1.68 15.55 -6.15
CA ASP A 138 -0.25 15.76 -6.00
C ASP A 138 0.06 17.26 -5.94
N PRO A 139 0.51 17.81 -4.80
CA PRO A 139 0.68 19.25 -4.64
C PRO A 139 2.01 19.80 -5.15
N HIS A 140 2.99 18.96 -5.51
CA HIS A 140 4.38 19.35 -5.71
C HIS A 140 4.55 20.52 -6.69
N VAL A 141 3.95 20.44 -7.88
CA VAL A 141 4.13 21.49 -8.92
C VAL A 141 3.55 22.84 -8.50
N THR A 142 2.52 22.85 -7.64
CA THR A 142 1.97 24.10 -7.08
C THR A 142 3.00 24.85 -6.24
N TYR A 143 3.92 24.10 -5.60
CA TYR A 143 5.01 24.66 -4.81
C TYR A 143 6.34 24.79 -5.59
N GLY A 144 6.31 24.62 -6.92
CA GLY A 144 7.50 24.69 -7.76
C GLY A 144 8.43 23.49 -7.67
N MET A 145 7.96 22.38 -7.10
CA MET A 145 8.74 21.16 -6.95
C MET A 145 8.43 20.21 -8.11
N THR A 146 9.45 19.47 -8.55
CA THR A 146 9.24 18.36 -9.50
C THR A 146 8.57 17.20 -8.77
N SER A 147 7.44 16.74 -9.28
CA SER A 147 6.80 15.51 -8.86
C SER A 147 7.27 14.37 -9.77
N ALA A 148 7.90 13.35 -9.22
CA ALA A 148 8.48 12.28 -10.02
C ALA A 148 8.21 10.88 -9.44
N LEU A 149 8.58 10.62 -8.20
CA LEU A 149 8.64 9.27 -7.65
C LEU A 149 7.24 8.70 -7.39
N GLU A 150 6.38 9.47 -6.77
CA GLU A 150 4.99 9.10 -6.51
C GLU A 150 4.19 8.85 -7.81
N PRO A 151 4.21 9.75 -8.83
CA PRO A 151 3.47 9.50 -10.06
C PRO A 151 4.10 8.41 -10.93
N ILE A 152 5.42 8.16 -10.85
CA ILE A 152 6.04 7.01 -11.51
C ILE A 152 5.46 5.70 -10.97
N GLY A 153 5.25 5.58 -9.67
CA GLY A 153 4.54 4.45 -9.08
C GLY A 153 3.06 4.40 -9.47
N ALA A 154 2.37 5.53 -9.40
CA ALA A 154 0.94 5.63 -9.69
C ALA A 154 0.57 5.22 -11.14
N LYS A 155 1.45 5.43 -12.12
CA LYS A 155 1.21 5.03 -13.54
C LYS A 155 0.98 3.53 -13.73
N TYR A 156 1.40 2.68 -12.78
CA TYR A 156 1.16 1.24 -12.83
C TYR A 156 -0.24 0.85 -12.34
N LYS A 157 -0.96 1.77 -11.71
CA LYS A 157 -2.31 1.56 -11.20
C LYS A 157 -3.37 2.42 -11.91
N MET A 158 -2.99 3.62 -12.29
CA MET A 158 -3.90 4.61 -12.88
C MET A 158 -3.70 4.73 -14.39
N ARG A 159 -4.73 5.18 -15.08
CA ARG A 159 -4.58 5.60 -16.48
C ARG A 159 -3.56 6.73 -16.58
N PHE A 160 -2.65 6.62 -17.55
CA PHE A 160 -1.54 7.55 -17.71
C PHE A 160 -1.98 9.02 -17.82
N GLY A 161 -3.08 9.29 -18.53
CA GLY A 161 -3.63 10.65 -18.66
C GLY A 161 -4.14 11.23 -17.34
N ASP A 162 -4.70 10.40 -16.45
CA ASP A 162 -5.17 10.83 -15.14
C ASP A 162 -3.99 11.15 -14.21
N VAL A 163 -2.90 10.37 -14.28
CA VAL A 163 -1.66 10.67 -13.55
C VAL A 163 -1.08 12.00 -13.97
N LEU A 164 -0.94 12.23 -15.29
CA LEU A 164 -0.44 13.52 -15.82
C LEU A 164 -1.33 14.68 -15.39
N ARG A 165 -2.67 14.53 -15.47
CA ARG A 165 -3.61 15.56 -15.06
C ARG A 165 -3.47 15.89 -13.56
N MET A 166 -3.39 14.88 -12.69
CA MET A 166 -3.18 15.05 -11.26
C MET A 166 -1.92 15.85 -10.95
N VAL A 167 -0.80 15.47 -11.57
CA VAL A 167 0.49 16.13 -11.36
C VAL A 167 0.50 17.55 -11.88
N LEU A 168 0.05 17.76 -13.13
CA LEU A 168 0.17 19.07 -13.80
C LEU A 168 -0.79 20.12 -13.23
N LEU A 169 -1.95 19.72 -12.68
CA LEU A 169 -2.89 20.63 -12.05
C LEU A 169 -2.59 20.88 -10.56
N GLY A 170 -1.78 20.03 -9.93
CA GLY A 170 -1.35 20.27 -8.55
C GLY A 170 -2.52 20.40 -7.57
N ASN A 171 -2.54 21.48 -6.79
CA ASN A 171 -3.62 21.76 -5.83
C ASN A 171 -4.91 22.30 -6.46
N ASP A 172 -4.90 22.65 -7.75
CA ASP A 172 -6.05 23.26 -8.40
C ASP A 172 -7.14 22.23 -8.72
N GLU A 173 -6.78 20.93 -8.72
CA GLU A 173 -7.74 19.85 -8.93
C GLU A 173 -7.46 18.67 -7.99
N ARG A 174 -8.54 17.97 -7.60
CA ARG A 174 -8.46 16.71 -6.85
C ARG A 174 -9.21 15.62 -7.60
N ILE A 175 -8.62 14.43 -7.62
CA ILE A 175 -9.28 13.22 -8.11
C ILE A 175 -10.29 12.78 -7.05
N SER A 176 -11.55 12.62 -7.43
CA SER A 176 -12.61 12.06 -6.57
C SER A 176 -12.47 10.55 -6.42
N ALA A 177 -13.14 9.97 -5.41
CA ALA A 177 -13.23 8.52 -5.22
C ALA A 177 -13.75 7.80 -6.48
N GLN A 178 -14.74 8.35 -7.15
CA GLN A 178 -15.31 7.76 -8.38
C GLN A 178 -14.31 7.81 -9.56
N THR A 179 -13.59 8.91 -9.70
CA THR A 179 -12.53 9.02 -10.72
C THR A 179 -11.37 8.05 -10.39
N ALA A 180 -11.00 7.93 -9.11
CA ALA A 180 -9.98 6.99 -8.65
C ALA A 180 -10.37 5.52 -8.97
N LEU A 181 -11.66 5.16 -8.78
CA LEU A 181 -12.21 3.87 -9.17
C LEU A 181 -12.14 3.67 -10.69
N ALA A 182 -12.62 4.64 -11.46
CA ALA A 182 -12.62 4.57 -12.92
C ALA A 182 -11.22 4.53 -13.52
N SER A 183 -10.23 5.13 -12.86
CA SER A 183 -8.84 5.15 -13.30
C SER A 183 -8.04 3.91 -12.87
N GLY A 184 -8.53 3.14 -11.89
CA GLY A 184 -7.90 1.92 -11.40
C GLY A 184 -7.06 2.09 -10.13
N LEU A 185 -6.98 3.31 -9.56
CA LEU A 185 -6.25 3.54 -8.32
C LEU A 185 -6.86 2.77 -7.14
N VAL A 186 -8.20 2.78 -7.06
CA VAL A 186 -8.94 2.04 -6.04
C VAL A 186 -9.83 0.98 -6.68
N SER A 187 -10.12 -0.08 -5.94
CA SER A 187 -10.93 -1.19 -6.42
C SER A 187 -12.38 -1.16 -5.91
N GLU A 188 -12.64 -0.47 -4.80
CA GLU A 188 -13.98 -0.28 -4.22
C GLU A 188 -14.11 1.14 -3.66
N VAL A 189 -15.33 1.69 -3.72
CA VAL A 189 -15.73 2.94 -3.06
C VAL A 189 -16.88 2.63 -2.13
N LEU A 190 -16.77 3.06 -0.87
CA LEU A 190 -17.64 2.63 0.21
C LEU A 190 -18.15 3.82 1.04
N PRO A 191 -19.33 3.70 1.67
CA PRO A 191 -19.72 4.61 2.75
C PRO A 191 -18.66 4.60 3.88
N PRO A 192 -18.41 5.74 4.53
CA PRO A 192 -17.35 5.86 5.53
C PRO A 192 -17.40 4.81 6.63
N GLU A 193 -18.59 4.50 7.11
CA GLU A 193 -18.82 3.54 8.20
C GLU A 193 -18.53 2.08 7.83
N LYS A 194 -18.39 1.76 6.54
CA LYS A 194 -18.11 0.41 6.06
C LYS A 194 -16.66 0.17 5.66
N LEU A 195 -15.86 1.22 5.57
CA LEU A 195 -14.52 1.13 4.99
C LEU A 195 -13.63 0.13 5.73
N PHE A 196 -13.50 0.27 7.03
CA PHE A 196 -12.56 -0.52 7.80
C PHE A 196 -13.01 -1.97 7.98
N ASP A 197 -14.30 -2.19 8.17
CA ASP A 197 -14.88 -3.55 8.24
C ASP A 197 -14.64 -4.29 6.91
N ARG A 198 -14.86 -3.61 5.77
CA ARG A 198 -14.61 -4.19 4.46
C ARG A 198 -13.13 -4.46 4.20
N ALA A 199 -12.24 -3.56 4.59
CA ALA A 199 -10.80 -3.79 4.48
C ALA A 199 -10.35 -5.00 5.30
N LEU A 200 -10.85 -5.13 6.51
CA LEU A 200 -10.56 -6.25 7.41
C LEU A 200 -11.11 -7.57 6.86
N GLU A 201 -12.33 -7.58 6.33
CA GLU A 201 -12.94 -8.73 5.64
C GLU A 201 -12.08 -9.21 4.46
N LEU A 202 -11.62 -8.29 3.61
CA LEU A 202 -10.73 -8.60 2.50
C LEU A 202 -9.41 -9.18 3.00
N ALA A 203 -8.82 -8.57 4.04
CA ALA A 203 -7.56 -9.04 4.63
C ALA A 203 -7.69 -10.45 5.22
N HIS A 204 -8.75 -10.75 5.97
CA HIS A 204 -9.03 -12.09 6.48
C HIS A 204 -9.28 -13.10 5.36
N THR A 205 -10.02 -12.70 4.31
CA THR A 205 -10.25 -13.55 3.15
C THR A 205 -8.95 -13.95 2.46
N ILE A 206 -8.00 -13.01 2.36
CA ILE A 206 -6.67 -13.26 1.79
C ILE A 206 -5.85 -14.10 2.76
N ALA A 207 -5.83 -13.75 4.04
CA ALA A 207 -5.04 -14.44 5.08
C ALA A 207 -5.43 -15.91 5.27
N ALA A 208 -6.67 -16.28 4.94
CA ALA A 208 -7.14 -17.65 4.92
C ALA A 208 -6.58 -18.50 3.76
N LYS A 209 -5.86 -17.90 2.81
CA LYS A 209 -5.19 -18.65 1.74
C LYS A 209 -3.78 -19.06 2.17
N PRO A 210 -3.22 -20.15 1.58
CA PRO A 210 -1.82 -20.52 1.83
C PRO A 210 -0.87 -19.36 1.56
N SER A 211 -0.13 -18.93 2.57
CA SER A 211 0.74 -17.74 2.51
C SER A 211 1.83 -17.86 1.43
N ALA A 212 2.37 -19.07 1.21
CA ALA A 212 3.33 -19.31 0.13
C ALA A 212 2.73 -19.07 -1.27
N ALA A 213 1.44 -19.40 -1.47
CA ALA A 213 0.77 -19.19 -2.74
C ALA A 213 0.50 -17.70 -2.98
N THR A 214 0.01 -16.96 -1.96
CA THR A 214 -0.26 -15.52 -2.09
C THR A 214 1.02 -14.73 -2.31
N GLN A 215 2.06 -14.96 -1.51
CA GLN A 215 3.34 -14.26 -1.65
C GLN A 215 4.05 -14.58 -2.98
N GLY A 216 4.06 -15.85 -3.40
CA GLY A 216 4.65 -16.24 -4.69
C GLY A 216 3.93 -15.58 -5.87
N SER A 217 2.59 -15.52 -5.81
CA SER A 217 1.79 -14.82 -6.83
C SER A 217 2.08 -13.33 -6.88
N LEU A 218 2.17 -12.68 -5.70
CA LEU A 218 2.52 -11.26 -5.63
C LEU A 218 3.90 -10.98 -6.21
N LYS A 219 4.92 -11.74 -5.81
CA LYS A 219 6.28 -11.57 -6.34
C LYS A 219 6.31 -11.71 -7.86
N ALA A 220 5.65 -12.73 -8.41
CA ALA A 220 5.58 -12.94 -9.84
C ALA A 220 4.97 -11.73 -10.57
N ILE A 221 3.87 -11.19 -10.05
CA ILE A 221 3.14 -10.08 -10.68
C ILE A 221 3.94 -8.78 -10.53
N TRP A 222 4.37 -8.42 -9.31
CA TRP A 222 5.08 -7.17 -9.07
C TRP A 222 6.41 -7.10 -9.82
N GLN A 223 7.24 -8.13 -9.73
CA GLN A 223 8.53 -8.15 -10.41
C GLN A 223 8.42 -8.19 -11.94
N SER A 224 7.28 -8.63 -12.48
CA SER A 224 7.03 -8.60 -13.90
C SER A 224 6.95 -7.18 -14.48
N LEU A 225 6.69 -6.15 -13.66
CA LEU A 225 6.62 -4.75 -14.09
C LEU A 225 7.97 -4.22 -14.59
N ASP A 226 9.07 -4.80 -14.10
CA ASP A 226 10.44 -4.39 -14.45
C ASP A 226 11.12 -5.38 -15.42
N MET A 227 10.34 -6.31 -16.02
CA MET A 227 10.88 -7.38 -16.87
C MET A 227 10.25 -7.40 -18.25
N PRO A 228 11.01 -7.73 -19.31
CA PRO A 228 10.43 -8.15 -20.58
C PRO A 228 9.52 -9.37 -20.37
N ARG A 229 8.40 -9.44 -21.10
CA ARG A 229 7.36 -10.48 -20.92
C ARG A 229 7.92 -11.92 -20.88
N SER A 230 8.86 -12.26 -21.75
CA SER A 230 9.45 -13.61 -21.81
C SER A 230 10.23 -13.95 -20.54
N VAL A 231 10.96 -12.98 -19.97
CA VAL A 231 11.70 -13.13 -18.71
C VAL A 231 10.72 -13.25 -17.55
N ALA A 232 9.69 -12.39 -17.51
CA ALA A 232 8.65 -12.41 -16.48
C ALA A 232 7.95 -13.76 -16.39
N LEU A 233 7.57 -14.37 -17.54
CA LEU A 233 6.95 -15.69 -17.57
C LEU A 233 7.87 -16.81 -17.07
N ALA A 234 9.15 -16.76 -17.43
CA ALA A 234 10.15 -17.74 -16.97
C ALA A 234 10.38 -17.61 -15.45
N THR A 235 10.52 -16.37 -14.95
CA THR A 235 10.66 -16.08 -13.51
C THR A 235 9.40 -16.47 -12.75
N GLY A 236 8.21 -16.17 -13.28
CA GLY A 236 6.93 -16.54 -12.68
C GLY A 236 6.76 -18.04 -12.50
N LEU A 237 7.25 -18.83 -13.49
CA LEU A 237 7.25 -20.30 -13.36
C LEU A 237 8.10 -20.78 -12.16
N GLN A 238 9.23 -20.12 -11.86
CA GLN A 238 10.05 -20.47 -10.69
C GLN A 238 9.26 -20.27 -9.39
N TYR A 239 8.48 -19.19 -9.28
CA TYR A 239 7.62 -19.00 -8.10
C TYR A 239 6.55 -20.09 -7.97
N CYS A 240 5.99 -20.57 -9.07
CA CYS A 240 5.08 -21.72 -9.04
C CYS A 240 5.80 -22.99 -8.54
N LEU A 241 7.02 -23.26 -9.04
CA LEU A 241 7.80 -24.44 -8.66
C LEU A 241 8.22 -24.43 -7.18
N VAL A 242 8.43 -23.25 -6.59
CA VAL A 242 8.78 -23.11 -5.18
C VAL A 242 7.53 -23.07 -4.30
N GLY A 243 6.51 -22.30 -4.67
CA GLY A 243 5.33 -22.06 -3.84
C GLY A 243 4.31 -23.21 -3.83
N ASN A 244 4.07 -23.85 -4.97
CA ASN A 244 3.07 -24.91 -5.09
C ASN A 244 3.34 -26.12 -4.18
N PRO A 245 4.58 -26.65 -4.07
CA PRO A 245 4.86 -27.77 -3.16
C PRO A 245 4.56 -27.44 -1.68
N VAL A 246 4.64 -26.16 -1.28
CA VAL A 246 4.35 -25.71 0.08
C VAL A 246 2.86 -25.42 0.26
N GLY A 247 2.23 -24.70 -0.67
CA GLY A 247 0.85 -24.27 -0.54
C GLY A 247 -0.20 -25.33 -0.81
N VAL A 248 0.02 -26.19 -1.82
CA VAL A 248 -0.97 -27.21 -2.23
C VAL A 248 -1.34 -28.19 -1.10
N PRO A 249 -0.40 -28.73 -0.31
CA PRO A 249 -0.72 -29.62 0.80
C PRO A 249 -1.54 -28.99 1.93
N GLN A 250 -1.54 -27.66 2.04
CA GLN A 250 -2.28 -26.94 3.08
C GLN A 250 -3.79 -26.83 2.76
N VAL A 251 -4.23 -27.27 1.57
CA VAL A 251 -5.60 -27.10 1.10
C VAL A 251 -6.30 -28.44 0.96
N ASN A 252 -7.46 -28.61 1.60
CA ASN A 252 -8.32 -29.74 1.31
C ASN A 252 -9.09 -29.49 -0.01
N ARG A 253 -8.46 -29.84 -1.14
CA ARG A 253 -9.00 -29.62 -2.49
C ARG A 253 -10.31 -30.39 -2.73
N ALA A 254 -10.44 -31.59 -2.17
CA ALA A 254 -11.65 -32.40 -2.32
C ALA A 254 -12.85 -31.72 -1.66
N ALA A 255 -12.67 -31.17 -0.45
CA ALA A 255 -13.71 -30.42 0.24
C ALA A 255 -14.09 -29.14 -0.52
N LEU A 256 -13.12 -28.40 -1.04
CA LEU A 256 -13.39 -27.19 -1.84
C LEU A 256 -14.15 -27.48 -3.14
N MET A 257 -13.84 -28.60 -3.81
CA MET A 257 -14.54 -29.01 -5.03
C MET A 257 -15.94 -29.56 -4.75
N ALA A 258 -16.19 -30.10 -3.56
CA ALA A 258 -17.50 -30.61 -3.14
C ALA A 258 -18.43 -29.50 -2.65
N ASP A 259 -17.92 -28.34 -2.27
CA ASP A 259 -18.71 -27.21 -1.77
C ASP A 259 -19.47 -26.50 -2.91
N LYS A 260 -20.64 -27.04 -3.23
CA LYS A 260 -21.58 -26.48 -4.22
C LYS A 260 -22.39 -25.28 -3.69
N ALA A 261 -22.34 -25.01 -2.38
CA ALA A 261 -23.05 -23.91 -1.75
C ALA A 261 -22.28 -22.59 -1.76
N LYS A 262 -20.98 -22.61 -2.11
CA LYS A 262 -20.14 -21.42 -2.14
C LYS A 262 -20.67 -20.41 -3.17
N LYS A 263 -21.10 -19.26 -2.69
CA LYS A 263 -21.47 -18.12 -3.53
C LYS A 263 -20.19 -17.31 -3.84
N TYR A 264 -20.07 -16.95 -5.11
CA TYR A 264 -19.02 -16.02 -5.54
C TYR A 264 -19.56 -14.60 -5.42
N GLU A 265 -18.74 -13.70 -4.88
CA GLU A 265 -18.98 -12.28 -4.99
C GLU A 265 -18.60 -11.83 -6.41
N VAL A 266 -19.52 -11.16 -7.10
CA VAL A 266 -19.26 -10.56 -8.43
C VAL A 266 -19.17 -9.06 -8.24
N ARG A 267 -18.02 -8.49 -8.58
CA ARG A 267 -17.70 -7.07 -8.43
C ARG A 267 -17.82 -6.35 -9.78
#